data_64ae25b64ac75b8f8ed37e93d77dfc7f
#
_entry.id   64ae25b64ac75b8f8ed37e93d77dfc7f
#
_cell.length_a   1.000
_cell.length_b   1.000
_cell.length_c   1.000
_cell.angle_alpha   90.00
_cell.angle_beta   90.00
_cell.angle_gamma   90.00
#
_symmetry.space_group_name_H-M   'P 1'
#
loop_
_entity.id
_entity.type
_entity.pdbx_description
1 polymer ?
#
loop_
_entity_poly.entity_id
_entity_poly.type
_entity_poly.pdbx_seq_one_letter_code
_entity_poly.pdbx_strand_id
1 'polypeptide(L)'
;MGWTFYNSSGEALTNFGPTVLTDIDVANGSDVGAALADGDEILIYDTSASANKKSDVSRIATYIGTAMQAVQSDIEAQTNQDKYIPPDLLKHNPGVGKFWVNVPANGVVSISAANSTNVASVDDDGTGARGVNLTVAFASTTFAALASGDTLHAAATIINASDVLVGVYNTSHAAADSVTQAGGFGDQ
;
A
#
# COMPACT_ATOMS: atom_id res chain seq x y z
N MET A 1 -52.32 14.61 -0.41
CA MET A 1 -53.24 13.47 -0.50
C MET A 1 -52.51 12.31 0.14
N GLY A 2 -53.11 11.67 1.17
CA GLY A 2 -52.55 10.45 1.78
C GLY A 2 -53.16 9.24 1.05
N TRP A 3 -52.33 8.23 0.83
CA TRP A 3 -52.77 6.93 0.32
C TRP A 3 -53.11 6.02 1.49
N THR A 4 -54.28 5.38 1.50
CA THR A 4 -54.63 4.33 2.44
C THR A 4 -54.58 3.01 1.71
N PHE A 5 -53.79 2.08 2.18
CA PHE A 5 -53.70 0.72 1.65
C PHE A 5 -54.66 -0.18 2.42
N TYR A 6 -55.27 -1.16 1.72
CA TYR A 6 -56.20 -2.10 2.29
C TYR A 6 -55.70 -3.51 2.06
N ASN A 7 -55.94 -4.42 3.01
CA ASN A 7 -55.68 -5.84 2.83
C ASN A 7 -56.77 -6.46 1.91
N SER A 8 -56.61 -7.75 1.57
CA SER A 8 -57.58 -8.49 0.72
C SER A 8 -58.98 -8.59 1.33
N SER A 9 -59.15 -8.31 2.63
CA SER A 9 -60.42 -8.28 3.35
C SER A 9 -61.05 -6.88 3.41
N GLY A 10 -60.43 -5.87 2.78
CA GLY A 10 -60.90 -4.48 2.78
C GLY A 10 -60.62 -3.69 4.06
N GLU A 11 -59.77 -4.18 4.94
CA GLU A 11 -59.35 -3.46 6.15
C GLU A 11 -58.22 -2.51 5.85
N ALA A 12 -58.31 -1.28 6.34
CA ALA A 12 -57.23 -0.30 6.20
C ALA A 12 -55.97 -0.78 6.94
N LEU A 13 -54.88 -0.89 6.20
CA LEU A 13 -53.56 -1.19 6.80
C LEU A 13 -53.03 0.08 7.49
N THR A 14 -53.30 0.19 8.80
CA THR A 14 -52.85 1.34 9.63
C THR A 14 -51.47 1.14 10.23
N ASN A 15 -50.93 -0.07 10.11
CA ASN A 15 -49.62 -0.39 10.66
C ASN A 15 -48.94 -1.39 9.73
N PHE A 16 -48.12 -0.90 8.82
CA PHE A 16 -47.13 -1.75 8.19
C PHE A 16 -46.18 -2.13 9.32
N GLY A 17 -46.36 -3.30 9.91
CA GLY A 17 -45.39 -3.85 10.85
C GLY A 17 -43.98 -3.79 10.25
N PRO A 18 -42.94 -4.04 11.01
CA PRO A 18 -41.58 -3.95 10.48
C PRO A 18 -41.54 -4.80 9.20
N THR A 19 -41.42 -4.11 8.05
CA THR A 19 -41.27 -4.77 6.76
C THR A 19 -40.08 -5.67 6.87
N VAL A 20 -40.31 -6.97 6.91
CA VAL A 20 -39.19 -7.92 6.98
C VAL A 20 -38.49 -7.83 5.64
N LEU A 21 -37.19 -7.78 5.63
CA LEU A 21 -36.38 -7.72 4.39
C LEU A 21 -36.76 -8.83 3.38
N THR A 22 -37.36 -9.94 3.85
CA THR A 22 -37.90 -11.00 3.02
C THR A 22 -39.09 -10.56 2.16
N ASP A 23 -39.75 -9.45 2.48
CA ASP A 23 -40.90 -8.94 1.71
C ASP A 23 -40.47 -8.00 0.57
N ILE A 24 -39.19 -7.69 0.49
CA ILE A 24 -38.60 -6.88 -0.57
C ILE A 24 -38.07 -7.82 -1.65
N ASP A 25 -38.73 -7.82 -2.78
CA ASP A 25 -38.30 -8.61 -3.96
C ASP A 25 -37.14 -7.91 -4.67
N VAL A 26 -35.93 -8.14 -4.14
CA VAL A 26 -34.70 -7.57 -4.71
C VAL A 26 -34.36 -8.20 -6.06
N ALA A 27 -34.75 -9.47 -6.26
CA ALA A 27 -34.42 -10.21 -7.49
C ALA A 27 -35.10 -9.64 -8.74
N ASN A 28 -36.32 -9.08 -8.58
CA ASN A 28 -37.09 -8.44 -9.65
C ASN A 28 -37.00 -6.89 -9.60
N GLY A 29 -36.21 -6.34 -8.71
CA GLY A 29 -35.93 -4.90 -8.69
C GLY A 29 -35.15 -4.45 -9.94
N SER A 30 -35.41 -3.23 -10.38
CA SER A 30 -34.59 -2.64 -11.45
C SER A 30 -33.17 -2.44 -10.98
N ASP A 31 -32.21 -2.84 -11.80
CA ASP A 31 -30.79 -2.53 -11.55
C ASP A 31 -30.57 -1.01 -11.57
N VAL A 32 -29.69 -0.51 -10.74
CA VAL A 32 -29.25 0.90 -10.73
C VAL A 32 -28.68 1.30 -12.09
N GLY A 33 -28.07 0.34 -12.82
CA GLY A 33 -27.55 0.54 -14.19
C GLY A 33 -26.34 1.44 -14.29
N ALA A 34 -25.79 1.89 -13.15
CA ALA A 34 -24.61 2.75 -13.06
C ALA A 34 -23.78 2.41 -11.81
N ALA A 35 -22.56 2.96 -11.73
CA ALA A 35 -21.76 2.88 -10.51
C ALA A 35 -22.49 3.61 -9.36
N LEU A 36 -22.40 3.05 -8.15
CA LEU A 36 -22.94 3.70 -6.96
C LEU A 36 -22.24 5.05 -6.71
N ALA A 37 -23.04 6.06 -6.42
CA ALA A 37 -22.55 7.38 -6.02
C ALA A 37 -22.58 7.53 -4.48
N ASP A 38 -21.81 8.48 -3.96
CA ASP A 38 -21.69 8.72 -2.51
C ASP A 38 -23.03 9.02 -1.82
N GLY A 39 -23.96 9.63 -2.53
CA GLY A 39 -25.30 9.98 -2.04
C GLY A 39 -26.34 8.89 -2.20
N ASP A 40 -26.00 7.76 -2.83
CA ASP A 40 -26.93 6.64 -2.91
C ASP A 40 -27.17 6.04 -1.53
N GLU A 41 -28.39 5.55 -1.31
CA GLU A 41 -28.84 5.12 0.02
C GLU A 41 -28.99 3.60 0.07
N ILE A 42 -28.54 3.01 1.18
CA ILE A 42 -28.69 1.59 1.48
C ILE A 42 -29.53 1.44 2.74
N LEU A 43 -30.46 0.45 2.73
CA LEU A 43 -31.22 0.09 3.91
C LEU A 43 -30.34 -0.78 4.83
N ILE A 44 -30.21 -0.37 6.09
CA ILE A 44 -29.50 -1.12 7.13
C ILE A 44 -30.41 -1.31 8.36
N TYR A 45 -30.16 -2.39 9.12
CA TYR A 45 -30.72 -2.53 10.45
C TYR A 45 -29.72 -1.98 11.48
N ASP A 46 -30.06 -0.89 12.14
CA ASP A 46 -29.27 -0.31 13.21
C ASP A 46 -29.56 -1.05 14.53
N THR A 47 -28.64 -1.92 14.94
CA THR A 47 -28.79 -2.72 16.16
C THR A 47 -28.89 -1.84 17.41
N SER A 48 -28.18 -0.71 17.46
CA SER A 48 -28.18 0.19 18.62
C SER A 48 -29.52 0.90 18.80
N ALA A 49 -30.19 1.20 17.69
CA ALA A 49 -31.53 1.81 17.68
C ALA A 49 -32.67 0.78 17.56
N SER A 50 -32.35 -0.49 17.34
CA SER A 50 -33.30 -1.56 17.07
C SER A 50 -34.30 -1.20 15.94
N ALA A 51 -33.83 -0.56 14.89
CA ALA A 51 -34.64 -0.01 13.81
C ALA A 51 -33.95 -0.09 12.45
N ASN A 52 -34.78 -0.18 11.40
CA ASN A 52 -34.34 -0.01 10.03
C ASN A 52 -34.02 1.46 9.77
N LYS A 53 -32.84 1.73 9.22
CA LYS A 53 -32.40 3.06 8.84
C LYS A 53 -31.77 3.04 7.45
N LYS A 54 -31.77 4.17 6.78
CA LYS A 54 -31.00 4.40 5.57
C LYS A 54 -29.57 4.84 5.94
N SER A 55 -28.63 4.47 5.11
CA SER A 55 -27.25 4.93 5.21
C SER A 55 -26.74 5.29 3.82
N ASP A 56 -26.06 6.41 3.68
CA ASP A 56 -25.40 6.77 2.44
C ASP A 56 -24.23 5.81 2.16
N VAL A 57 -23.94 5.54 0.89
CA VAL A 57 -22.82 4.70 0.45
C VAL A 57 -21.48 5.27 0.93
N SER A 58 -21.34 6.58 1.03
CA SER A 58 -20.16 7.25 1.58
C SER A 58 -19.77 6.77 2.99
N ARG A 59 -20.73 6.34 3.81
CA ARG A 59 -20.46 5.77 5.15
C ARG A 59 -19.80 4.40 5.08
N ILE A 60 -20.11 3.61 4.05
CA ILE A 60 -19.43 2.33 3.79
C ILE A 60 -17.99 2.59 3.37
N ALA A 61 -17.76 3.57 2.49
CA ALA A 61 -16.40 3.98 2.10
C ALA A 61 -15.59 4.45 3.32
N THR A 62 -16.21 5.22 4.22
CA THR A 62 -15.59 5.63 5.49
C THR A 62 -15.24 4.42 6.37
N TYR A 63 -16.15 3.47 6.52
CA TYR A 63 -15.91 2.26 7.30
C TYR A 63 -14.76 1.43 6.72
N ILE A 64 -14.74 1.23 5.39
CA ILE A 64 -13.64 0.52 4.71
C ILE A 64 -12.31 1.26 4.93
N GLY A 65 -12.30 2.59 4.75
CA GLY A 65 -11.10 3.40 4.89
C GLY A 65 -10.58 3.53 6.34
N THR A 66 -11.41 3.32 7.36
CA THR A 66 -10.99 3.46 8.75
C THR A 66 -10.85 2.14 9.50
N ALA A 67 -11.79 1.20 9.29
CA ALA A 67 -11.82 -0.05 10.03
C ALA A 67 -11.04 -1.18 9.34
N MET A 68 -11.02 -1.19 8.00
CA MET A 68 -10.39 -2.26 7.21
C MET A 68 -9.02 -1.87 6.62
N GLN A 69 -8.62 -0.61 6.72
CA GLN A 69 -7.29 -0.18 6.29
C GLN A 69 -6.24 -0.51 7.35
N ALA A 70 -5.13 -1.08 6.93
CA ALA A 70 -3.99 -1.28 7.81
C ALA A 70 -3.37 0.08 8.21
N VAL A 71 -2.86 0.16 9.43
CA VAL A 71 -1.98 1.24 9.88
C VAL A 71 -0.53 0.75 9.88
N GLN A 72 0.43 1.66 10.00
CA GLN A 72 1.86 1.33 9.98
C GLN A 72 2.22 0.18 10.92
N SER A 73 1.74 0.21 12.17
CA SER A 73 2.01 -0.84 13.15
C SER A 73 1.46 -2.23 12.78
N ASP A 74 0.37 -2.30 12.02
CA ASP A 74 -0.16 -3.58 11.52
C ASP A 74 0.81 -4.19 10.48
N ILE A 75 1.43 -3.34 9.66
CA ILE A 75 2.35 -3.76 8.59
C ILE A 75 3.68 -4.20 9.19
N GLU A 76 4.21 -3.45 10.14
CA GLU A 76 5.45 -3.79 10.84
C GLU A 76 5.32 -5.09 11.65
N ALA A 77 4.19 -5.29 12.32
CA ALA A 77 3.92 -6.50 13.10
C ALA A 77 3.65 -7.73 12.24
N GLN A 78 3.17 -7.58 11.01
CA GLN A 78 2.83 -8.65 10.04
C GLN A 78 1.87 -9.72 10.59
N THR A 79 1.02 -9.36 11.55
CA THR A 79 0.12 -10.27 12.24
C THR A 79 -1.34 -10.14 11.85
N ASN A 80 -1.72 -9.01 11.24
CA ASN A 80 -3.11 -8.74 10.86
C ASN A 80 -3.40 -9.28 9.45
N GLN A 81 -4.42 -10.16 9.33
CA GLN A 81 -4.81 -10.80 8.07
C GLN A 81 -6.09 -10.20 7.47
N ASP A 82 -6.79 -9.35 8.22
CA ASP A 82 -8.12 -8.86 7.86
C ASP A 82 -8.13 -7.44 7.28
N LYS A 83 -6.95 -6.81 7.17
CA LYS A 83 -6.82 -5.44 6.67
C LYS A 83 -6.09 -5.38 5.33
N TYR A 84 -6.53 -4.47 4.45
CA TYR A 84 -5.80 -4.18 3.22
C TYR A 84 -4.72 -3.13 3.47
N ILE A 85 -3.61 -3.23 2.73
CA ILE A 85 -2.49 -2.28 2.81
C ILE A 85 -2.70 -1.23 1.73
N PRO A 86 -2.91 0.04 2.08
CA PRO A 86 -2.95 1.10 1.09
C PRO A 86 -1.54 1.36 0.51
N PRO A 87 -1.44 1.84 -0.74
CA PRO A 87 -0.15 2.01 -1.42
C PRO A 87 0.86 2.88 -0.69
N ASP A 88 0.39 3.91 0.03
CA ASP A 88 1.23 4.84 0.80
C ASP A 88 1.90 4.21 2.03
N LEU A 89 1.37 3.09 2.51
CA LEU A 89 1.93 2.35 3.64
C LEU A 89 2.88 1.21 3.24
N LEU A 90 3.02 0.91 1.96
CA LEU A 90 3.97 -0.12 1.49
C LEU A 90 5.42 0.18 1.89
N LYS A 91 5.75 1.45 2.08
CA LYS A 91 7.07 1.89 2.56
C LYS A 91 7.42 1.34 3.95
N HIS A 92 6.44 1.00 4.78
CA HIS A 92 6.65 0.44 6.12
C HIS A 92 6.74 -1.10 6.14
N ASN A 93 6.57 -1.76 4.99
CA ASN A 93 6.74 -3.21 4.90
C ASN A 93 8.24 -3.57 4.79
N PRO A 94 8.85 -4.21 5.79
CA PRO A 94 10.30 -4.51 5.80
C PRO A 94 10.71 -5.50 4.70
N GLY A 95 9.78 -6.27 4.14
CA GLY A 95 10.03 -7.21 3.06
C GLY A 95 9.99 -6.62 1.65
N VAL A 96 9.63 -5.34 1.51
CA VAL A 96 9.58 -4.66 0.20
C VAL A 96 10.90 -3.95 -0.06
N GLY A 97 11.48 -4.17 -1.26
CA GLY A 97 12.68 -3.45 -1.69
C GLY A 97 12.42 -1.94 -1.73
N LYS A 98 13.26 -1.17 -1.04
CA LYS A 98 13.10 0.29 -0.86
C LYS A 98 13.93 1.11 -1.81
N PHE A 99 15.02 0.56 -2.26
CA PHE A 99 15.81 1.11 -3.35
C PHE A 99 16.46 0.01 -4.17
N TRP A 100 16.77 0.31 -5.41
CA TRP A 100 17.68 -0.46 -6.22
C TRP A 100 18.39 0.46 -7.22
N VAL A 101 19.59 0.09 -7.63
CA VAL A 101 20.35 0.81 -8.64
C VAL A 101 21.26 -0.14 -9.40
N ASN A 102 21.43 0.12 -10.70
CA ASN A 102 22.46 -0.49 -11.53
C ASN A 102 23.56 0.57 -11.77
N VAL A 103 24.74 0.32 -11.25
CA VAL A 103 25.89 1.21 -11.29
C VAL A 103 26.88 0.71 -12.34
N PRO A 104 27.17 1.47 -13.42
CA PRO A 104 28.16 1.07 -14.41
C PRO A 104 29.58 1.16 -13.86
N ALA A 105 30.51 0.45 -14.49
CA ALA A 105 31.90 0.35 -14.05
C ALA A 105 32.64 1.70 -13.96
N ASN A 106 32.27 2.68 -14.78
CA ASN A 106 32.87 4.02 -14.77
C ASN A 106 32.33 4.96 -13.68
N GLY A 107 31.46 4.48 -12.82
CA GLY A 107 30.94 5.22 -11.66
C GLY A 107 30.00 6.39 -11.97
N VAL A 108 29.91 6.82 -13.21
CA VAL A 108 29.01 7.91 -13.60
C VAL A 108 27.63 7.36 -13.94
N VAL A 109 26.64 7.62 -13.08
CA VAL A 109 25.28 7.15 -13.29
C VAL A 109 24.36 8.31 -13.57
N SER A 110 23.71 8.28 -14.73
CA SER A 110 22.54 9.09 -14.96
C SER A 110 21.36 8.39 -14.33
N ILE A 111 20.89 8.88 -13.21
CA ILE A 111 19.78 8.29 -12.46
C ILE A 111 18.48 8.42 -13.26
N SER A 112 17.80 7.30 -13.47
CA SER A 112 16.53 7.25 -14.17
C SER A 112 15.68 6.09 -13.64
N ALA A 113 14.38 6.12 -13.89
CA ALA A 113 13.47 5.02 -13.53
C ALA A 113 13.82 3.68 -14.21
N ALA A 114 14.63 3.70 -15.28
CA ALA A 114 15.07 2.51 -15.98
C ALA A 114 16.24 1.80 -15.29
N ASN A 115 17.02 2.50 -14.46
CA ASN A 115 18.23 1.96 -13.81
C ASN A 115 18.25 2.12 -12.31
N SER A 116 17.24 2.75 -11.72
CA SER A 116 17.17 2.97 -10.26
C SER A 116 15.76 3.22 -9.77
N THR A 117 15.54 2.98 -8.48
CA THR A 117 14.37 3.38 -7.72
C THR A 117 14.81 3.93 -6.39
N ASN A 118 14.27 5.06 -5.96
CA ASN A 118 14.59 5.77 -4.71
C ASN A 118 16.08 6.10 -4.55
N VAL A 119 16.77 6.44 -5.65
CA VAL A 119 18.17 6.88 -5.65
C VAL A 119 18.24 8.30 -6.18
N ALA A 120 18.84 9.20 -5.42
CA ALA A 120 19.03 10.61 -5.77
C ALA A 120 20.29 10.81 -6.62
N SER A 121 21.40 10.20 -6.19
CA SER A 121 22.68 10.22 -6.92
C SER A 121 23.51 8.97 -6.62
N VAL A 122 24.48 8.74 -7.49
CA VAL A 122 25.58 7.81 -7.23
C VAL A 122 26.88 8.59 -7.41
N ASP A 123 27.70 8.58 -6.39
CA ASP A 123 28.97 9.29 -6.38
C ASP A 123 30.14 8.31 -6.61
N ASP A 124 31.15 8.79 -7.33
CA ASP A 124 32.38 8.04 -7.54
C ASP A 124 33.37 8.37 -6.42
N ASP A 125 33.48 7.49 -5.44
CA ASP A 125 34.37 7.64 -4.29
C ASP A 125 35.78 7.05 -4.56
N GLY A 126 36.06 6.72 -5.80
CA GLY A 126 37.35 6.16 -6.27
C GLY A 126 37.22 4.71 -6.72
N THR A 127 38.36 4.12 -7.07
CA THR A 127 38.40 2.75 -7.61
C THR A 127 37.73 1.76 -6.68
N GLY A 128 36.69 1.10 -7.19
CA GLY A 128 35.94 0.09 -6.46
C GLY A 128 35.03 0.64 -5.36
N ALA A 129 34.80 1.95 -5.26
CA ALA A 129 33.95 2.56 -4.25
C ALA A 129 32.88 3.45 -4.90
N ARG A 130 31.61 3.29 -4.50
CA ARG A 130 30.47 4.04 -5.00
C ARG A 130 29.54 4.41 -3.86
N GLY A 131 29.32 5.71 -3.66
CA GLY A 131 28.31 6.22 -2.75
C GLY A 131 26.92 6.21 -3.40
N VAL A 132 25.95 5.54 -2.81
CA VAL A 132 24.55 5.54 -3.27
C VAL A 132 23.72 6.38 -2.33
N ASN A 133 23.30 7.55 -2.79
CA ASN A 133 22.48 8.49 -2.01
C ASN A 133 21.00 8.28 -2.31
N LEU A 134 20.18 8.07 -1.28
CA LEU A 134 18.76 7.80 -1.41
C LEU A 134 17.95 9.10 -1.45
N THR A 135 16.88 9.11 -2.24
CA THR A 135 15.90 10.21 -2.28
C THR A 135 15.06 10.25 -1.00
N VAL A 136 14.62 9.07 -0.53
CA VAL A 136 13.88 8.91 0.72
C VAL A 136 14.73 8.03 1.64
N ALA A 137 15.09 8.56 2.78
CA ALA A 137 15.88 7.86 3.78
C ALA A 137 15.10 6.71 4.44
N PHE A 138 15.82 5.71 4.94
CA PHE A 138 15.25 4.74 5.88
C PHE A 138 14.94 5.42 7.22
N ALA A 139 14.04 4.85 8.00
CA ALA A 139 13.70 5.35 9.34
C ALA A 139 14.88 5.31 10.32
N SER A 140 15.83 4.41 10.08
CA SER A 140 17.05 4.25 10.89
C SER A 140 18.18 3.65 10.06
N THR A 141 19.35 3.48 10.66
CA THR A 141 20.47 2.72 10.08
C THR A 141 20.31 1.20 10.19
N THR A 142 19.19 0.73 10.76
CA THR A 142 18.91 -0.70 10.93
C THR A 142 18.10 -1.20 9.71
N PHE A 143 18.74 -1.28 8.56
CA PHE A 143 18.16 -1.83 7.34
C PHE A 143 19.15 -2.80 6.67
N ALA A 144 18.69 -3.62 5.75
CA ALA A 144 19.55 -4.51 4.98
C ALA A 144 19.91 -3.85 3.65
N ALA A 145 21.21 -3.79 3.34
CA ALA A 145 21.72 -3.39 2.04
C ALA A 145 22.48 -4.56 1.40
N LEU A 146 22.22 -4.80 0.12
CA LEU A 146 22.82 -5.87 -0.66
C LEU A 146 23.49 -5.29 -1.89
N ALA A 147 24.63 -5.84 -2.27
CA ALA A 147 25.27 -5.51 -3.53
C ALA A 147 25.75 -6.79 -4.25
N SER A 148 25.73 -6.74 -5.58
CA SER A 148 26.21 -7.82 -6.46
C SER A 148 26.99 -7.22 -7.60
N GLY A 149 28.22 -7.68 -7.81
CA GLY A 149 29.04 -7.35 -8.98
C GLY A 149 28.82 -8.35 -10.12
N ASP A 150 29.00 -7.91 -11.36
CA ASP A 150 28.84 -8.76 -12.55
C ASP A 150 29.92 -9.85 -12.60
N THR A 151 31.19 -9.47 -12.42
CA THR A 151 32.34 -10.39 -12.49
C THR A 151 33.21 -10.38 -11.25
N LEU A 152 32.91 -9.52 -10.30
CA LEU A 152 33.72 -9.26 -9.10
C LEU A 152 32.86 -9.39 -7.84
N HIS A 153 33.53 -9.46 -6.70
CA HIS A 153 32.84 -9.44 -5.41
C HIS A 153 32.35 -8.02 -5.10
N ALA A 154 31.11 -7.89 -4.66
CA ALA A 154 30.56 -6.61 -4.20
C ALA A 154 30.06 -6.74 -2.77
N ALA A 155 30.17 -5.67 -2.01
CA ALA A 155 29.64 -5.54 -0.66
C ALA A 155 28.96 -4.19 -0.49
N ALA A 156 27.84 -4.16 0.21
CA ALA A 156 27.18 -2.92 0.62
C ALA A 156 27.50 -2.62 2.08
N THR A 157 27.85 -1.38 2.38
CA THR A 157 28.07 -0.88 3.73
C THR A 157 27.14 0.29 4.00
N ILE A 158 26.33 0.20 5.04
CA ILE A 158 25.43 1.28 5.45
C ILE A 158 26.26 2.38 6.13
N ILE A 159 26.27 3.56 5.56
CA ILE A 159 26.93 4.74 6.12
C ILE A 159 25.99 5.48 7.07
N ASN A 160 24.77 5.73 6.61
CA ASN A 160 23.69 6.32 7.40
C ASN A 160 22.32 5.93 6.81
N ALA A 161 21.23 6.51 7.31
CA ALA A 161 19.88 6.15 6.85
C ALA A 161 19.58 6.51 5.38
N SER A 162 20.37 7.36 4.76
CA SER A 162 20.19 7.83 3.38
C SER A 162 21.39 7.55 2.46
N ASP A 163 22.42 6.85 2.95
CA ASP A 163 23.65 6.67 2.20
C ASP A 163 24.22 5.26 2.40
N VAL A 164 24.50 4.59 1.29
CA VAL A 164 25.07 3.24 1.23
C VAL A 164 26.32 3.25 0.37
N LEU A 165 27.45 2.87 0.95
CA LEU A 165 28.68 2.64 0.21
C LEU A 165 28.67 1.24 -0.41
N VAL A 166 28.87 1.15 -1.71
CA VAL A 166 29.05 -0.10 -2.44
C VAL A 166 30.53 -0.28 -2.78
N GLY A 167 31.13 -1.26 -2.13
CA GLY A 167 32.52 -1.68 -2.42
C GLY A 167 32.57 -2.79 -3.45
N VAL A 168 33.48 -2.72 -4.42
CA VAL A 168 33.70 -3.73 -5.44
C VAL A 168 35.16 -4.17 -5.42
N TYR A 169 35.40 -5.49 -5.43
CA TYR A 169 36.70 -6.10 -5.23
C TYR A 169 36.95 -7.20 -6.25
N ASN A 170 38.18 -7.30 -6.75
CA ASN A 170 38.61 -8.42 -7.60
C ASN A 170 38.86 -9.70 -6.77
N THR A 171 39.20 -10.78 -7.43
CA THR A 171 39.49 -12.08 -6.81
C THR A 171 40.66 -12.06 -5.81
N SER A 172 41.51 -11.05 -5.87
CA SER A 172 42.61 -10.82 -4.92
C SER A 172 42.23 -9.87 -3.78
N HIS A 173 40.94 -9.50 -3.66
CA HIS A 173 40.39 -8.55 -2.71
C HIS A 173 40.98 -7.12 -2.85
N ALA A 174 41.51 -6.77 -4.01
CA ALA A 174 41.88 -5.40 -4.32
C ALA A 174 40.66 -4.64 -4.91
N ALA A 175 40.51 -3.36 -4.58
CA ALA A 175 39.47 -2.50 -5.12
C ALA A 175 39.52 -2.48 -6.66
N ALA A 176 38.38 -2.63 -7.32
CA ALA A 176 38.28 -2.70 -8.78
C ALA A 176 36.92 -2.18 -9.25
N ASP A 177 36.93 -1.56 -10.43
CA ASP A 177 35.70 -1.04 -11.04
C ASP A 177 34.99 -2.12 -11.83
N SER A 178 33.70 -2.32 -11.59
CA SER A 178 32.83 -3.23 -12.32
C SER A 178 31.39 -2.74 -12.28
N VAL A 179 30.58 -3.24 -13.20
CA VAL A 179 29.13 -3.09 -13.12
C VAL A 179 28.62 -3.73 -11.83
N THR A 180 27.81 -3.01 -11.11
CA THR A 180 27.33 -3.43 -9.79
C THR A 180 25.85 -3.12 -9.65
N GLN A 181 25.12 -3.98 -8.97
CA GLN A 181 23.75 -3.74 -8.56
C GLN A 181 23.68 -3.64 -7.04
N ALA A 182 22.91 -2.69 -6.55
CA ALA A 182 22.64 -2.57 -5.14
C ALA A 182 21.15 -2.37 -4.86
N GLY A 183 20.72 -2.80 -3.69
CA GLY A 183 19.36 -2.64 -3.24
C GLY A 183 19.26 -2.78 -1.73
N GLY A 184 18.12 -2.42 -1.16
CA GLY A 184 17.93 -2.51 0.28
C GLY A 184 16.49 -2.67 0.72
N PHE A 185 16.33 -3.17 1.94
CA PHE A 185 15.09 -3.50 2.61
C PHE A 185 15.09 -2.92 4.02
N GLY A 186 13.97 -2.47 4.49
CA GLY A 186 13.81 -1.88 5.81
C GLY A 186 12.58 -1.00 5.89
N ASP A 187 12.43 -0.25 6.98
CA ASP A 187 11.35 0.73 7.16
C ASP A 187 11.79 2.12 6.63
N GLN A 188 10.88 2.80 5.91
CA GLN A 188 11.04 4.16 5.38
C GLN A 188 9.94 5.08 5.86
#